data_2299d81b8e29ef69ffae51691cec1bac
#
_entry.id   2299d81b8e29ef69ffae51691cec1bac
#
_cell.length_a   1.000
_cell.length_b   1.000
_cell.length_c   1.000
_cell.angle_alpha   90.00
_cell.angle_beta   90.00
_cell.angle_gamma   90.00
#
_symmetry.space_group_name_H-M   'P 1'
#
loop_
_entity.id
_entity.type
_entity.pdbx_description
1 polymer ?
#
loop_
_entity_poly.entity_id
_entity_poly.type
_entity_poly.pdbx_seq_one_letter_code
_entity_poly.pdbx_strand_id
1 'polypeptide(L)'
;KSTRWKLLLRVKRDMLQQLKQCVDTRVSKMSRSSPMSRSYLKMIEYPTFEERLQYLMLSGSVGYETFGYDRWVNQALYSSGEWREFRHKVIVRDGGCDLGVEGYEIQTRPLIHHINPVTKEMILNRDPMVFDMNNVVTTTHQTHNAIHYGHDTNVRSGPVIRRPNDTCPWKH
;
A
#
# COMPACT_ATOMS: atom_id res chain seq x y z
N LYS A 1 46.17 24.97 13.05
CA LYS A 1 45.57 23.94 12.14
C LYS A 1 44.96 22.74 12.90
N SER A 2 45.26 22.57 14.19
CA SER A 2 44.82 21.40 15.01
C SER A 2 43.36 21.46 15.49
N THR A 3 42.80 22.63 15.76
CA THR A 3 41.48 22.80 16.37
C THR A 3 40.30 22.47 15.40
N ARG A 4 40.46 22.78 14.12
CA ARG A 4 39.43 22.53 13.10
C ARG A 4 39.23 21.03 12.83
N TRP A 5 40.29 20.24 12.85
CA TRP A 5 40.25 18.78 12.71
C TRP A 5 39.58 18.09 13.91
N LYS A 6 39.84 18.59 15.12
CA LYS A 6 39.21 18.06 16.34
C LYS A 6 37.72 18.32 16.35
N LEU A 7 37.29 19.50 15.86
CA LEU A 7 35.88 19.85 15.74
C LEU A 7 35.15 18.95 14.71
N LEU A 8 35.73 18.73 13.53
CA LEU A 8 35.20 17.84 12.50
C LEU A 8 35.06 16.40 12.97
N LEU A 9 36.07 15.89 13.72
CA LEU A 9 36.01 14.54 14.27
C LEU A 9 34.93 14.41 15.37
N ARG A 10 34.71 15.48 16.14
CA ARG A 10 33.62 15.52 17.15
C ARG A 10 32.27 15.49 16.50
N VAL A 11 32.02 16.35 15.52
CA VAL A 11 30.74 16.40 14.76
C VAL A 11 30.46 15.05 14.09
N LYS A 12 31.48 14.42 13.49
CA LYS A 12 31.35 13.10 12.86
C LYS A 12 31.04 12.00 13.87
N ARG A 13 31.59 12.08 15.06
CA ARG A 13 31.31 11.14 16.16
C ARG A 13 29.92 11.30 16.70
N ASP A 14 29.45 12.55 16.91
CA ASP A 14 28.13 12.87 17.42
C ASP A 14 27.05 12.44 16.41
N MET A 15 27.30 12.65 15.11
CA MET A 15 26.43 12.20 14.03
C MET A 15 26.34 10.68 13.95
N LEU A 16 27.47 9.96 14.11
CA LEU A 16 27.48 8.49 14.15
C LEU A 16 26.78 7.95 15.41
N GLN A 17 26.86 8.65 16.52
CA GLN A 17 26.19 8.28 17.77
C GLN A 17 24.66 8.50 17.69
N GLN A 18 24.23 9.59 17.04
CA GLN A 18 22.81 9.83 16.72
C GLN A 18 22.27 8.78 15.75
N LEU A 19 23.03 8.39 14.72
CA LEU A 19 22.64 7.32 13.80
C LEU A 19 22.52 5.97 14.52
N LYS A 20 23.44 5.64 15.43
CA LYS A 20 23.33 4.42 16.25
C LYS A 20 22.11 4.45 17.16
N GLN A 21 21.83 5.55 17.84
CA GLN A 21 20.63 5.70 18.67
C GLN A 21 19.34 5.60 17.84
N CYS A 22 19.32 6.14 16.62
CA CYS A 22 18.19 5.96 15.69
C CYS A 22 18.01 4.49 15.28
N VAL A 23 19.10 3.76 15.05
CA VAL A 23 19.05 2.33 14.70
C VAL A 23 18.59 1.50 15.89
N ASP A 24 19.13 1.73 17.09
CA ASP A 24 18.78 0.99 18.31
C ASP A 24 17.34 1.27 18.75
N THR A 25 16.86 2.53 18.58
CA THR A 25 15.45 2.88 18.81
C THR A 25 14.51 2.24 17.77
N ARG A 26 14.99 2.05 16.54
CA ARG A 26 14.26 1.31 15.50
C ARG A 26 14.10 -0.17 15.85
N VAL A 27 15.20 -0.82 16.26
CA VAL A 27 15.16 -2.25 16.62
C VAL A 27 14.25 -2.49 17.81
N SER A 28 14.25 -1.60 18.83
CA SER A 28 13.36 -1.73 19.98
C SER A 28 11.88 -1.37 19.66
N LYS A 29 11.61 -0.50 18.65
CA LYS A 29 10.25 -0.23 18.16
C LYS A 29 9.72 -1.31 17.21
N MET A 30 10.58 -2.04 16.49
CA MET A 30 10.16 -3.16 15.64
C MET A 30 9.50 -4.31 16.44
N SER A 31 9.73 -4.41 17.74
CA SER A 31 9.08 -5.43 18.59
C SER A 31 7.66 -5.05 19.04
N ARG A 32 7.13 -3.89 18.63
CA ARG A 32 5.78 -3.40 18.95
C ARG A 32 4.96 -3.00 17.73
N SER A 33 5.13 -3.67 16.59
CA SER A 33 4.12 -3.59 15.55
C SER A 33 2.86 -4.24 16.09
N SER A 34 1.77 -3.51 16.20
CA SER A 34 0.44 -4.09 16.43
C SER A 34 0.27 -5.24 15.46
N PRO A 35 -0.17 -6.42 15.89
CA PRO A 35 -0.38 -7.52 14.97
C PRO A 35 -1.28 -7.03 13.85
N MET A 36 -0.87 -7.21 12.58
CA MET A 36 -1.68 -6.86 11.44
C MET A 36 -3.04 -7.52 11.61
N SER A 37 -4.09 -6.72 11.83
CA SER A 37 -5.43 -7.25 12.05
C SER A 37 -5.97 -7.94 10.79
N ARG A 38 -5.48 -7.52 9.62
CA ARG A 38 -5.84 -8.01 8.29
C ARG A 38 -4.60 -8.25 7.44
N SER A 39 -4.67 -9.21 6.52
CA SER A 39 -3.53 -9.54 5.67
C SER A 39 -3.98 -10.04 4.30
N TYR A 40 -3.11 -9.91 3.30
CA TYR A 40 -3.35 -10.46 1.97
C TYR A 40 -3.52 -11.98 2.01
N LEU A 41 -2.66 -12.69 2.74
CA LEU A 41 -2.75 -14.15 2.86
C LEU A 41 -4.10 -14.60 3.40
N LYS A 42 -4.65 -13.88 4.38
CA LYS A 42 -5.98 -14.19 4.90
C LYS A 42 -7.10 -13.79 3.94
N MET A 43 -6.91 -12.70 3.18
CA MET A 43 -7.88 -12.26 2.18
C MET A 43 -8.05 -13.31 1.06
N ILE A 44 -6.96 -13.91 0.58
CA ILE A 44 -7.04 -14.89 -0.52
C ILE A 44 -7.65 -16.23 -0.13
N GLU A 45 -7.87 -16.50 1.17
CA GLU A 45 -8.65 -17.65 1.63
C GLU A 45 -10.12 -17.55 1.21
N TYR A 46 -10.61 -16.34 0.94
CA TYR A 46 -11.95 -16.10 0.43
C TYR A 46 -11.97 -16.32 -1.09
N PRO A 47 -12.80 -17.23 -1.61
CA PRO A 47 -12.77 -17.62 -3.02
C PRO A 47 -13.40 -16.59 -3.95
N THR A 48 -14.37 -15.79 -3.49
CA THR A 48 -15.15 -14.88 -4.34
C THR A 48 -14.70 -13.42 -4.19
N PHE A 49 -14.98 -12.63 -5.22
CA PHE A 49 -14.70 -11.19 -5.21
C PHE A 49 -15.46 -10.48 -4.09
N GLU A 50 -16.73 -10.82 -3.91
CA GLU A 50 -17.63 -10.22 -2.93
C GLU A 50 -17.14 -10.48 -1.50
N GLU A 51 -16.70 -11.69 -1.20
CA GLU A 51 -16.17 -12.05 0.11
C GLU A 51 -14.84 -11.32 0.41
N ARG A 52 -13.94 -11.19 -0.58
CA ARG A 52 -12.71 -10.40 -0.46
C ARG A 52 -13.01 -8.92 -0.24
N LEU A 53 -13.96 -8.37 -1.00
CA LEU A 53 -14.42 -6.99 -0.83
C LEU A 53 -14.98 -6.77 0.58
N GLN A 54 -15.85 -7.66 1.04
CA GLN A 54 -16.45 -7.61 2.38
C GLN A 54 -15.36 -7.67 3.48
N TYR A 55 -14.36 -8.52 3.32
CA TYR A 55 -13.23 -8.62 4.24
C TYR A 55 -12.43 -7.31 4.33
N LEU A 56 -12.29 -6.59 3.22
CA LEU A 56 -11.53 -5.34 3.14
C LEU A 56 -12.31 -4.11 3.58
N MET A 57 -13.65 -4.15 3.58
CA MET A 57 -14.48 -2.99 3.90
C MET A 57 -14.12 -2.41 5.27
N LEU A 58 -13.89 -1.10 5.31
CA LEU A 58 -13.42 -0.35 6.49
C LEU A 58 -14.56 0.30 7.29
N SER A 59 -15.82 0.05 6.92
CA SER A 59 -17.03 0.56 7.61
C SER A 59 -17.03 2.09 7.81
N GLY A 60 -16.47 2.85 6.87
CA GLY A 60 -16.48 4.32 6.87
C GLY A 60 -15.57 5.00 7.89
N SER A 61 -14.79 4.24 8.65
CA SER A 61 -13.93 4.80 9.72
C SER A 61 -12.58 5.35 9.24
N VAL A 62 -12.26 5.24 7.95
CA VAL A 62 -10.97 5.66 7.40
C VAL A 62 -11.17 6.70 6.32
N GLY A 63 -11.04 7.95 6.64
CA GLY A 63 -11.16 8.99 5.61
C GLY A 63 -10.76 10.40 6.06
N TYR A 64 -10.85 10.69 7.34
CA TYR A 64 -10.62 12.06 7.83
C TYR A 64 -9.14 12.44 7.94
N GLU A 65 -8.24 11.52 8.25
CA GLU A 65 -6.83 11.83 8.46
C GLU A 65 -5.95 11.75 7.20
N THR A 66 -6.39 11.05 6.14
CA THR A 66 -5.56 10.82 4.94
C THR A 66 -5.81 11.82 3.81
N PHE A 67 -6.89 12.60 3.82
CA PHE A 67 -7.30 13.46 2.70
C PHE A 67 -7.02 14.97 2.89
N GLY A 68 -6.40 15.37 4.01
CA GLY A 68 -6.17 16.76 4.35
C GLY A 68 -4.83 17.34 3.88
N TYR A 69 -4.20 18.11 4.76
CA TYR A 69 -2.98 18.90 4.57
C TYR A 69 -1.72 18.09 4.18
N ASP A 70 -1.73 16.76 4.29
CA ASP A 70 -0.57 15.88 4.10
C ASP A 70 -0.48 15.20 2.73
N ARG A 71 -1.25 15.70 1.77
CA ARG A 71 -1.26 15.19 0.38
C ARG A 71 0.13 15.12 -0.26
N TRP A 72 1.04 16.01 0.11
CA TRP A 72 2.40 16.04 -0.41
C TRP A 72 3.24 14.81 0.00
N VAL A 73 3.04 14.26 1.21
CA VAL A 73 3.74 13.06 1.68
C VAL A 73 3.35 11.87 0.81
N ASN A 74 2.05 11.70 0.58
CA ASN A 74 1.53 10.65 -0.28
C ASN A 74 2.00 10.82 -1.73
N GLN A 75 2.03 12.05 -2.25
CA GLN A 75 2.55 12.31 -3.60
C GLN A 75 4.04 11.98 -3.71
N ALA A 76 4.85 12.31 -2.72
CA ALA A 76 6.28 11.97 -2.68
C ALA A 76 6.48 10.45 -2.68
N LEU A 77 5.74 9.70 -1.87
CA LEU A 77 5.77 8.24 -1.86
C LEU A 77 5.39 7.68 -3.24
N TYR A 78 4.22 8.01 -3.74
CA TYR A 78 3.67 7.41 -4.98
C TYR A 78 4.42 7.81 -6.26
N SER A 79 5.19 8.91 -6.25
CA SER A 79 6.06 9.31 -7.35
C SER A 79 7.46 8.70 -7.28
N SER A 80 7.84 8.07 -6.16
CA SER A 80 9.16 7.50 -5.97
C SER A 80 9.44 6.30 -6.90
N GLY A 81 10.72 6.07 -7.21
CA GLY A 81 11.14 4.89 -7.98
C GLY A 81 10.85 3.60 -7.24
N GLU A 82 11.08 3.61 -5.92
CA GLU A 82 10.83 2.48 -5.01
C GLU A 82 9.36 2.06 -5.03
N TRP A 83 8.42 3.03 -4.96
CA TRP A 83 6.99 2.74 -5.06
C TRP A 83 6.60 2.18 -6.42
N ARG A 84 7.17 2.68 -7.52
CA ARG A 84 6.85 2.17 -8.86
C ARG A 84 7.26 0.71 -9.02
N GLU A 85 8.44 0.35 -8.52
CA GLU A 85 8.92 -1.04 -8.54
C GLU A 85 8.05 -1.94 -7.66
N PHE A 86 7.76 -1.50 -6.43
CA PHE A 86 6.89 -2.21 -5.51
C PHE A 86 5.50 -2.43 -6.09
N ARG A 87 4.88 -1.37 -6.61
CA ARG A 87 3.58 -1.41 -7.28
C ARG A 87 3.56 -2.44 -8.41
N HIS A 88 4.60 -2.49 -9.24
CA HIS A 88 4.70 -3.47 -10.32
C HIS A 88 4.68 -4.91 -9.78
N LYS A 89 5.44 -5.19 -8.73
CA LYS A 89 5.47 -6.51 -8.09
C LYS A 89 4.09 -6.92 -7.57
N VAL A 90 3.34 -6.00 -6.98
CA VAL A 90 1.97 -6.25 -6.49
C VAL A 90 1.02 -6.58 -7.64
N ILE A 91 1.04 -5.80 -8.72
CA ILE A 91 0.19 -6.04 -9.91
C ILE A 91 0.49 -7.40 -10.53
N VAL A 92 1.78 -7.76 -10.64
CA VAL A 92 2.19 -9.08 -11.18
C VAL A 92 1.71 -10.22 -10.28
N ARG A 93 1.85 -10.09 -8.95
CA ARG A 93 1.36 -11.07 -7.99
C ARG A 93 -0.14 -11.33 -8.14
N ASP A 94 -0.92 -10.24 -8.33
CA ASP A 94 -2.38 -10.30 -8.41
C ASP A 94 -2.88 -10.60 -9.84
N GLY A 95 -1.98 -10.91 -10.79
CA GLY A 95 -2.33 -11.20 -12.18
C GLY A 95 -2.96 -10.03 -12.93
N GLY A 96 -2.81 -8.79 -12.45
CA GLY A 96 -3.51 -7.62 -13.00
C GLY A 96 -5.02 -7.63 -12.72
N CYS A 97 -5.49 -8.49 -11.81
CA CYS A 97 -6.90 -8.66 -11.46
C CYS A 97 -7.27 -7.85 -10.21
N ASP A 98 -8.52 -7.39 -10.18
CA ASP A 98 -9.11 -6.69 -9.03
C ASP A 98 -9.22 -7.66 -7.85
N LEU A 99 -8.71 -7.27 -6.68
CA LEU A 99 -8.56 -8.09 -5.48
C LEU A 99 -7.83 -9.43 -5.72
N GLY A 100 -7.08 -9.54 -6.81
CA GLY A 100 -6.40 -10.79 -7.21
C GLY A 100 -7.37 -11.91 -7.56
N VAL A 101 -8.59 -11.61 -8.00
CA VAL A 101 -9.60 -12.60 -8.41
C VAL A 101 -9.53 -12.81 -9.91
N GLU A 102 -9.32 -14.05 -10.34
CA GLU A 102 -9.32 -14.41 -11.76
C GLU A 102 -10.65 -14.06 -12.42
N GLY A 103 -10.62 -13.51 -13.64
CA GLY A 103 -11.77 -13.04 -14.36
C GLY A 103 -12.17 -11.57 -14.08
N TYR A 104 -11.52 -10.91 -13.10
CA TYR A 104 -11.73 -9.49 -12.79
C TYR A 104 -10.55 -8.63 -13.26
N GLU A 105 -10.08 -8.86 -14.49
CA GLU A 105 -8.93 -8.13 -15.04
C GLU A 105 -9.20 -6.62 -15.10
N ILE A 106 -8.22 -5.87 -14.62
CA ILE A 106 -8.28 -4.40 -14.60
C ILE A 106 -7.88 -3.86 -15.95
N GLN A 107 -8.81 -3.24 -16.66
CA GLN A 107 -8.60 -2.67 -17.99
C GLN A 107 -8.24 -1.18 -17.94
N THR A 108 -8.30 -0.56 -16.79
CA THR A 108 -7.94 0.82 -16.53
C THR A 108 -6.62 0.88 -15.76
N ARG A 109 -6.27 2.06 -15.23
CA ARG A 109 -5.10 2.20 -14.37
C ARG A 109 -5.35 1.50 -13.02
N PRO A 110 -4.64 0.41 -12.69
CA PRO A 110 -4.79 -0.25 -11.41
C PRO A 110 -4.30 0.65 -10.26
N LEU A 111 -4.96 0.58 -9.12
CA LEU A 111 -4.54 1.18 -7.87
C LEU A 111 -3.96 0.09 -6.95
N ILE A 112 -3.12 0.51 -6.01
CA ILE A 112 -2.68 -0.36 -4.90
C ILE A 112 -3.33 0.16 -3.63
N HIS A 113 -4.11 -0.70 -3.00
CA HIS A 113 -4.79 -0.44 -1.75
C HIS A 113 -4.01 -1.06 -0.59
N HIS A 114 -3.78 -0.29 0.48
CA HIS A 114 -3.24 -0.83 1.73
C HIS A 114 -4.37 -1.42 2.56
N ILE A 115 -4.27 -2.72 2.86
CA ILE A 115 -5.28 -3.50 3.62
C ILE A 115 -5.43 -2.95 5.03
N ASN A 116 -4.32 -2.62 5.68
CA ASN A 116 -4.31 -1.85 6.92
C ASN A 116 -3.89 -0.42 6.60
N PRO A 117 -4.61 0.58 7.12
CA PRO A 117 -4.31 1.97 6.84
C PRO A 117 -2.87 2.36 7.18
N VAL A 118 -2.24 3.11 6.29
CA VAL A 118 -0.88 3.63 6.48
C VAL A 118 -0.98 5.10 6.87
N THR A 119 -0.36 5.45 8.01
CA THR A 119 -0.31 6.83 8.49
C THR A 119 0.86 7.61 7.88
N LYS A 120 0.80 8.93 7.98
CA LYS A 120 1.87 9.82 7.56
C LYS A 120 3.19 9.50 8.27
N GLU A 121 3.14 9.26 9.57
CA GLU A 121 4.29 8.92 10.38
C GLU A 121 4.96 7.63 9.91
N MET A 122 4.18 6.64 9.50
CA MET A 122 4.70 5.40 8.92
C MET A 122 5.45 5.66 7.61
N ILE A 123 4.92 6.52 6.74
CA ILE A 123 5.59 6.90 5.49
C ILE A 123 6.88 7.64 5.76
N LEU A 124 6.86 8.65 6.64
CA LEU A 124 8.03 9.45 6.99
C LEU A 124 9.12 8.63 7.69
N ASN A 125 8.73 7.69 8.54
CA ASN A 125 9.65 6.80 9.25
C ASN A 125 10.08 5.59 8.41
N ARG A 126 9.61 5.47 7.16
CA ARG A 126 9.85 4.30 6.29
C ARG A 126 9.47 2.98 6.99
N ASP A 127 8.30 2.96 7.60
CA ASP A 127 7.79 1.76 8.26
C ASP A 127 7.69 0.61 7.23
N PRO A 128 8.16 -0.61 7.56
CA PRO A 128 8.08 -1.76 6.67
C PRO A 128 6.67 -2.06 6.14
N MET A 129 5.62 -1.74 6.90
CA MET A 129 4.22 -1.95 6.47
C MET A 129 3.84 -1.18 5.20
N VAL A 130 4.54 -0.07 4.88
CA VAL A 130 4.28 0.73 3.67
C VAL A 130 4.60 -0.07 2.40
N PHE A 131 5.63 -0.94 2.47
CA PHE A 131 6.11 -1.77 1.36
C PHE A 131 5.95 -3.26 1.63
N ASP A 132 5.04 -3.64 2.54
CA ASP A 132 4.78 -5.04 2.83
C ASP A 132 3.80 -5.61 1.80
N MET A 133 4.25 -6.62 1.06
CA MET A 133 3.43 -7.37 0.09
C MET A 133 2.19 -7.99 0.72
N ASN A 134 2.24 -8.30 2.02
CA ASN A 134 1.10 -8.87 2.74
C ASN A 134 0.10 -7.81 3.23
N ASN A 135 0.45 -6.53 3.11
CA ASN A 135 -0.41 -5.40 3.49
C ASN A 135 -1.04 -4.68 2.29
N VAL A 136 -0.88 -5.17 1.08
CA VAL A 136 -1.37 -4.48 -0.13
C VAL A 136 -2.12 -5.42 -1.07
N VAL A 137 -3.01 -4.85 -1.88
CA VAL A 137 -3.74 -5.56 -2.94
C VAL A 137 -4.00 -4.64 -4.12
N THR A 138 -4.07 -5.22 -5.32
CA THR A 138 -4.43 -4.49 -6.54
C THR A 138 -5.93 -4.28 -6.60
N THR A 139 -6.36 -3.04 -6.93
CA THR A 139 -7.79 -2.69 -7.04
C THR A 139 -8.06 -1.79 -8.24
N THR A 140 -9.33 -1.79 -8.71
CA THR A 140 -9.86 -0.71 -9.53
C THR A 140 -10.14 0.53 -8.66
N HIS A 141 -10.36 1.68 -9.30
CA HIS A 141 -10.79 2.89 -8.59
C HIS A 141 -12.17 2.70 -7.92
N GLN A 142 -13.07 1.98 -8.56
CA GLN A 142 -14.41 1.69 -8.04
C GLN A 142 -14.33 0.81 -6.80
N THR A 143 -13.60 -0.29 -6.86
CA THR A 143 -13.38 -1.20 -5.73
C THR A 143 -12.69 -0.50 -4.57
N HIS A 144 -11.67 0.32 -4.85
CA HIS A 144 -11.00 1.13 -3.84
C HIS A 144 -11.97 2.07 -3.11
N ASN A 145 -12.85 2.75 -3.85
CA ASN A 145 -13.88 3.61 -3.25
C ASN A 145 -14.89 2.80 -2.43
N ALA A 146 -15.33 1.63 -2.92
CA ALA A 146 -16.23 0.75 -2.19
C ALA A 146 -15.63 0.30 -0.84
N ILE A 147 -14.34 -0.02 -0.80
CA ILE A 147 -13.64 -0.38 0.45
C ILE A 147 -13.68 0.77 1.46
N HIS A 148 -13.45 2.01 1.00
CA HIS A 148 -13.36 3.17 1.90
C HIS A 148 -14.70 3.74 2.32
N TYR A 149 -15.67 3.80 1.40
CA TYR A 149 -16.92 4.55 1.58
C TYR A 149 -18.17 3.66 1.64
N GLY A 150 -18.02 2.34 1.48
CA GLY A 150 -19.12 1.40 1.43
C GLY A 150 -19.56 1.09 0.00
N HIS A 151 -20.64 0.32 -0.12
CA HIS A 151 -21.12 -0.20 -1.40
C HIS A 151 -21.39 0.93 -2.41
N ASP A 152 -20.53 1.03 -3.41
CA ASP A 152 -20.87 1.74 -4.64
C ASP A 152 -21.65 0.75 -5.53
N THR A 153 -22.88 1.14 -5.93
CA THR A 153 -23.72 0.36 -6.87
C THR A 153 -23.06 0.14 -8.23
N ASN A 154 -21.94 0.82 -8.48
CA ASN A 154 -21.14 0.71 -9.71
C ASN A 154 -20.00 -0.31 -9.62
N VAL A 155 -19.83 -0.99 -8.48
CA VAL A 155 -18.85 -2.08 -8.39
C VAL A 155 -19.32 -3.23 -9.26
N ARG A 156 -18.42 -3.73 -10.09
CA ARG A 156 -18.71 -4.82 -11.02
C ARG A 156 -19.24 -6.04 -10.28
N SER A 157 -20.42 -6.51 -10.70
CA SER A 157 -21.11 -7.63 -10.07
C SER A 157 -20.73 -9.01 -10.64
N GLY A 158 -19.71 -9.08 -11.50
CA GLY A 158 -19.31 -10.37 -12.09
C GLY A 158 -18.06 -10.28 -12.97
N PRO A 159 -17.46 -11.43 -13.30
CA PRO A 159 -16.30 -11.51 -14.16
C PRO A 159 -16.57 -11.01 -15.58
N VAL A 160 -15.51 -10.56 -16.26
CA VAL A 160 -15.60 -10.18 -17.68
C VAL A 160 -15.79 -11.43 -18.50
N ILE A 161 -16.96 -11.57 -19.13
CA ILE A 161 -17.20 -12.66 -20.09
C ILE A 161 -16.53 -12.28 -21.41
N ARG A 162 -15.40 -12.93 -21.72
CA ARG A 162 -14.73 -12.80 -23.01
C ARG A 162 -15.34 -13.76 -24.02
N ARG A 163 -15.60 -13.27 -25.24
CA ARG A 163 -16.01 -14.09 -26.36
C ARG A 163 -14.77 -14.57 -27.15
N PRO A 164 -14.84 -15.73 -27.80
CA PRO A 164 -13.77 -16.15 -28.74
C PRO A 164 -13.54 -15.04 -29.78
N ASN A 165 -12.28 -14.72 -30.04
CA ASN A 165 -11.82 -13.65 -30.93
C ASN A 165 -12.09 -12.20 -30.45
N ASP A 166 -12.38 -11.99 -29.17
CA ASP A 166 -12.44 -10.65 -28.61
C ASP A 166 -11.01 -10.10 -28.43
N THR A 167 -10.55 -9.40 -29.48
CA THR A 167 -9.22 -8.75 -29.51
C THR A 167 -9.22 -7.34 -28.94
N CYS A 168 -10.40 -6.81 -28.58
CA CYS A 168 -10.58 -5.47 -28.05
C CYS A 168 -11.25 -5.51 -26.66
N PRO A 169 -10.49 -5.80 -25.58
CA PRO A 169 -11.06 -5.89 -24.23
C PRO A 169 -11.66 -4.58 -23.69
N TRP A 170 -11.44 -3.46 -24.37
CA TRP A 170 -12.00 -2.13 -24.06
C TRP A 170 -13.26 -1.78 -24.86
N LYS A 171 -13.71 -2.62 -25.78
CA LYS A 171 -14.97 -2.43 -26.52
C LYS A 171 -16.11 -3.08 -25.71
N HIS A 172 -16.93 -2.24 -25.12
CA HIS A 172 -18.20 -2.62 -24.48
C HIS A 172 -19.35 -2.22 -25.35
#